data_e08c41d58ccc45d879d62b4e8ba4de9e
#
_entry.id   e08c41d58ccc45d879d62b4e8ba4de9e
#
_cell.length_a   1.000
_cell.length_b   1.000
_cell.length_c   1.000
_cell.angle_alpha   90.00
_cell.angle_beta   90.00
_cell.angle_gamma   90.00
#
_symmetry.space_group_name_H-M   'P 1'
#
loop_
_entity.id
_entity.type
_entity.pdbx_description
1 polymer ?
#
loop_
_entity_poly.entity_id
_entity_poly.type
_entity_poly.pdbx_seq_one_letter_code
_entity_poly.pdbx_strand_id
1 'polypeptide(L)'
;MNDKLVFLGLLYFIQGIPYGLQSSLLPVYLRGAGHSLTRISLTKVLYFPWVLKVLWAPLVDRTGTKRCWLVGTVTGLALTCLASATLAPETQYVAVAGSLLAMNVLASVQDIAVDGAAVRLLRGQGEVGLGNTVQVVGYKAGSVFAGGGLLAVIDVAGWGWMFTLLACVYGGVALFVWGAPVLDGEPSRTQGEGRKGSQDVVRPWKVWRKLMSVPGTPWLVVYVLTYKLGEQGAITMFPLFLLDHHMTARELGIWNGMVAMAFSICGSSIGGFLLSHYSIGTLMRRVFVMRTVSMVFQSSLLTVLEPSPLMKGMAVFSLSAQHFLAGLITTLTFTTMMNCTQKAEESIQATHYSFLATLEVLGKLSFSTLAGGMVDSVGFPVSFLLFLFLTSSSALHVWRATEIGVLKDQLKEQPQ
;
A
#
# COMPACT_ATOMS: atom_id res chain seq x y z
N MET A 1 14.17 0.12 -25.36
CA MET A 1 13.29 0.19 -24.17
C MET A 1 12.70 1.59 -24.17
N ASN A 2 11.41 1.75 -23.94
CA ASN A 2 10.77 3.06 -24.10
C ASN A 2 11.24 3.98 -22.95
N ASP A 3 11.98 5.05 -23.25
CA ASP A 3 12.60 5.95 -22.24
C ASP A 3 11.59 6.48 -21.21
N LYS A 4 10.34 6.65 -21.66
CA LYS A 4 9.22 7.03 -20.78
C LYS A 4 8.92 5.99 -19.71
N LEU A 5 8.96 4.69 -20.07
CA LEU A 5 8.69 3.61 -19.11
C LEU A 5 9.81 3.44 -18.10
N VAL A 6 11.06 3.61 -18.53
CA VAL A 6 12.23 3.60 -17.62
C VAL A 6 12.15 4.78 -16.65
N PHE A 7 11.86 5.96 -17.16
CA PHE A 7 11.69 7.17 -16.35
C PHE A 7 10.59 6.99 -15.29
N LEU A 8 9.41 6.53 -15.71
CA LEU A 8 8.29 6.26 -14.79
C LEU A 8 8.63 5.15 -13.80
N GLY A 9 9.28 4.07 -14.27
CA GLY A 9 9.68 2.95 -13.41
C GLY A 9 10.63 3.36 -12.30
N LEU A 10 11.60 4.24 -12.58
CA LEU A 10 12.50 4.79 -11.59
C LEU A 10 11.75 5.66 -10.56
N LEU A 11 10.82 6.51 -11.02
CA LEU A 11 10.03 7.33 -10.13
C LEU A 11 9.12 6.51 -9.21
N TYR A 12 8.46 5.47 -9.73
CA TYR A 12 7.66 4.56 -8.92
C TYR A 12 8.51 3.70 -7.99
N PHE A 13 9.74 3.34 -8.41
CA PHE A 13 10.69 2.65 -7.52
C PHE A 13 11.01 3.49 -6.28
N ILE A 14 11.45 4.73 -6.47
CA ILE A 14 11.78 5.59 -5.31
C ILE A 14 10.55 5.95 -4.46
N GLN A 15 9.36 5.97 -5.05
CA GLN A 15 8.10 6.16 -4.35
C GLN A 15 7.75 4.97 -3.44
N GLY A 16 8.17 3.76 -3.79
CA GLY A 16 7.99 2.57 -2.96
C GLY A 16 8.89 2.53 -1.72
N ILE A 17 10.01 3.26 -1.72
CA ILE A 17 10.99 3.26 -0.63
C ILE A 17 10.39 3.69 0.73
N PRO A 18 9.69 4.84 0.86
CA PRO A 18 9.10 5.26 2.14
C PRO A 18 8.12 4.23 2.70
N TYR A 19 7.36 3.59 1.82
CA TYR A 19 6.44 2.53 2.23
C TYR A 19 7.19 1.31 2.77
N GLY A 20 8.22 0.83 2.08
CA GLY A 20 9.03 -0.30 2.51
C GLY A 20 9.74 -0.05 3.85
N LEU A 21 10.32 1.15 4.02
CA LEU A 21 10.92 1.57 5.29
C LEU A 21 9.94 1.47 6.45
N GLN A 22 8.75 2.02 6.29
CA GLN A 22 7.79 2.14 7.39
C GLN A 22 6.95 0.88 7.60
N SER A 23 6.72 0.08 6.56
CA SER A 23 5.89 -1.12 6.67
C SER A 23 6.67 -2.34 7.18
N SER A 24 7.95 -2.43 6.87
CA SER A 24 8.76 -3.62 7.17
C SER A 24 10.00 -3.30 8.00
N LEU A 25 10.86 -2.38 7.57
CA LEU A 25 12.13 -2.12 8.25
C LEU A 25 11.92 -1.48 9.63
N LEU A 26 11.20 -0.37 9.68
CA LEU A 26 11.05 0.41 10.91
C LEU A 26 10.39 -0.36 12.06
N PRO A 27 9.30 -1.12 11.87
CA PRO A 27 8.71 -1.93 12.93
C PRO A 27 9.69 -2.93 13.54
N VAL A 28 10.43 -3.64 12.69
CA VAL A 28 11.41 -4.64 13.13
C VAL A 28 12.57 -3.98 13.89
N TYR A 29 13.11 -2.88 13.35
CA TYR A 29 14.20 -2.13 13.99
C TYR A 29 13.79 -1.58 15.38
N LEU A 30 12.62 -0.92 15.47
CA LEU A 30 12.12 -0.36 16.73
C LEU A 30 11.80 -1.47 17.75
N ARG A 31 11.34 -2.63 17.30
CA ARG A 31 11.11 -3.77 18.21
C ARG A 31 12.41 -4.30 18.76
N GLY A 32 13.43 -4.47 17.93
CA GLY A 32 14.78 -4.84 18.35
C GLY A 32 15.41 -3.84 19.33
N ALA A 33 15.09 -2.55 19.21
CA ALA A 33 15.49 -1.48 20.14
C ALA A 33 14.64 -1.43 21.44
N GLY A 34 13.70 -2.38 21.65
CA GLY A 34 12.91 -2.50 22.88
C GLY A 34 11.66 -1.63 22.97
N HIS A 35 11.22 -1.00 21.87
CA HIS A 35 9.98 -0.22 21.88
C HIS A 35 8.73 -1.10 21.97
N SER A 36 7.69 -0.60 22.66
CA SER A 36 6.40 -1.30 22.76
C SER A 36 5.69 -1.40 21.42
N LEU A 37 4.88 -2.46 21.25
CA LEU A 37 4.10 -2.69 20.03
C LEU A 37 3.11 -1.56 19.75
N THR A 38 2.57 -0.94 20.81
CA THR A 38 1.72 0.26 20.72
C THR A 38 2.46 1.40 20.02
N ARG A 39 3.68 1.72 20.45
CA ARG A 39 4.51 2.79 19.83
C ARG A 39 4.82 2.47 18.38
N ILE A 40 5.16 1.22 18.08
CA ILE A 40 5.43 0.75 16.72
C ILE A 40 4.19 0.89 15.83
N SER A 41 3.03 0.47 16.32
CA SER A 41 1.78 0.59 15.56
C SER A 41 1.34 2.04 15.35
N LEU A 42 1.59 2.93 16.31
CA LEU A 42 1.30 4.36 16.17
C LEU A 42 2.10 5.00 15.01
N THR A 43 3.25 4.45 14.60
CA THR A 43 3.96 4.95 13.41
C THR A 43 3.12 4.83 12.14
N LYS A 44 2.08 3.98 12.11
CA LYS A 44 1.14 3.89 10.98
C LYS A 44 0.30 5.15 10.77
N VAL A 45 0.11 5.96 11.81
CA VAL A 45 -0.54 7.28 11.68
C VAL A 45 0.24 8.19 10.74
N LEU A 46 1.56 8.00 10.63
CA LEU A 46 2.42 8.77 9.73
C LEU A 46 2.08 8.58 8.25
N TYR A 47 1.29 7.57 7.88
CA TYR A 47 0.74 7.41 6.54
C TYR A 47 -0.50 8.28 6.26
N PHE A 48 -1.02 9.00 7.26
CA PHE A 48 -2.21 9.83 7.08
C PHE A 48 -2.11 10.85 5.92
N PRO A 49 -0.94 11.42 5.57
CA PRO A 49 -0.77 12.24 4.37
C PRO A 49 -1.23 11.58 3.07
N TRP A 50 -1.15 10.26 2.97
CA TRP A 50 -1.63 9.52 1.80
C TRP A 50 -3.16 9.50 1.66
N VAL A 51 -3.88 9.60 2.76
CA VAL A 51 -5.34 9.76 2.76
C VAL A 51 -5.70 11.20 2.41
N LEU A 52 -4.91 12.16 2.89
CA LEU A 52 -5.14 13.59 2.68
C LEU A 52 -4.63 14.11 1.33
N LYS A 53 -3.93 13.30 0.51
CA LYS A 53 -3.34 13.74 -0.76
C LYS A 53 -4.35 14.43 -1.70
N VAL A 54 -5.63 14.09 -1.60
CA VAL A 54 -6.71 14.73 -2.34
C VAL A 54 -6.82 16.23 -2.06
N LEU A 55 -6.39 16.69 -0.88
CA LEU A 55 -6.46 18.11 -0.50
C LEU A 55 -5.42 18.97 -1.21
N TRP A 56 -4.21 18.42 -1.44
CA TRP A 56 -3.14 19.14 -2.15
C TRP A 56 -3.00 18.76 -3.62
N ALA A 57 -3.73 17.76 -4.11
CA ALA A 57 -3.76 17.45 -5.52
C ALA A 57 -4.12 18.66 -6.42
N PRO A 58 -5.12 19.52 -6.07
CA PRO A 58 -5.41 20.71 -6.86
C PRO A 58 -4.27 21.74 -6.87
N LEU A 59 -3.46 21.79 -5.80
CA LEU A 59 -2.29 22.67 -5.74
C LEU A 59 -1.23 22.21 -6.74
N VAL A 60 -0.91 20.92 -6.75
CA VAL A 60 0.07 20.32 -7.70
C VAL A 60 -0.39 20.45 -9.15
N ASP A 61 -1.71 20.43 -9.40
CA ASP A 61 -2.25 20.56 -10.75
C ASP A 61 -2.33 22.01 -11.23
N ARG A 62 -2.46 22.98 -10.33
CA ARG A 62 -2.62 24.39 -10.68
C ARG A 62 -1.33 25.19 -10.67
N THR A 63 -0.29 24.75 -9.96
CA THR A 63 0.94 25.52 -9.75
C THR A 63 2.15 24.78 -10.28
N GLY A 64 3.03 25.50 -10.97
CA GLY A 64 4.31 24.98 -11.45
C GLY A 64 4.20 23.91 -12.54
N THR A 65 5.34 23.35 -12.92
CA THR A 65 5.46 22.21 -13.84
C THR A 65 5.58 20.90 -13.05
N LYS A 66 5.24 19.76 -13.66
CA LYS A 66 5.45 18.45 -13.02
C LYS A 66 6.93 18.22 -12.72
N ARG A 67 7.85 18.69 -13.57
CA ARG A 67 9.30 18.68 -13.30
C ARG A 67 9.64 19.39 -11.99
N CYS A 68 9.13 20.60 -11.78
CA CYS A 68 9.40 21.38 -10.57
C CYS A 68 8.92 20.63 -9.31
N TRP A 69 7.71 20.07 -9.34
CA TRP A 69 7.17 19.29 -8.24
C TRP A 69 7.97 18.00 -7.98
N LEU A 70 8.36 17.27 -9.04
CA LEU A 70 9.15 16.04 -8.92
C LEU A 70 10.54 16.33 -8.35
N VAL A 71 11.28 17.32 -8.90
CA VAL A 71 12.59 17.69 -8.39
C VAL A 71 12.50 18.18 -6.95
N GLY A 72 11.54 19.06 -6.65
CA GLY A 72 11.36 19.59 -5.30
C GLY A 72 11.05 18.53 -4.26
N THR A 73 10.14 17.61 -4.57
CA THR A 73 9.76 16.52 -3.63
C THR A 73 10.88 15.50 -3.46
N VAL A 74 11.55 15.09 -4.53
CA VAL A 74 12.66 14.13 -4.46
C VAL A 74 13.87 14.72 -3.74
N THR A 75 14.19 16.01 -3.98
CA THR A 75 15.24 16.73 -3.21
C THR A 75 14.84 16.85 -1.74
N GLY A 76 13.59 17.15 -1.44
CA GLY A 76 13.07 17.17 -0.08
C GLY A 76 13.22 15.81 0.62
N LEU A 77 12.94 14.70 -0.08
CA LEU A 77 13.16 13.34 0.42
C LEU A 77 14.64 13.08 0.71
N ALA A 78 15.56 13.49 -0.18
CA ALA A 78 17.00 13.38 0.05
C ALA A 78 17.43 14.14 1.32
N LEU A 79 16.98 15.37 1.50
CA LEU A 79 17.29 16.19 2.68
C LEU A 79 16.69 15.59 3.95
N THR A 80 15.47 15.05 3.89
CA THR A 80 14.84 14.37 5.02
C THR A 80 15.60 13.10 5.40
N CYS A 81 16.12 12.35 4.41
CA CYS A 81 16.98 11.19 4.68
C CYS A 81 18.30 11.63 5.33
N LEU A 82 18.95 12.72 4.88
CA LEU A 82 20.16 13.24 5.52
C LEU A 82 19.90 13.64 6.98
N ALA A 83 18.79 14.32 7.24
CA ALA A 83 18.40 14.65 8.61
C ALA A 83 18.15 13.37 9.45
N SER A 84 17.47 12.36 8.88
CA SER A 84 17.21 11.08 9.56
C SER A 84 18.50 10.31 9.85
N ALA A 85 19.54 10.44 9.02
CA ALA A 85 20.84 9.79 9.22
C ALA A 85 21.55 10.24 10.50
N THR A 86 21.27 11.46 10.98
CA THR A 86 21.88 12.03 12.21
C THR A 86 21.08 11.71 13.47
N LEU A 87 19.89 11.11 13.35
CA LEU A 87 19.02 10.81 14.46
C LEU A 87 19.34 9.43 15.06
N ALA A 88 19.23 9.33 16.37
CA ALA A 88 19.31 8.08 17.13
C ALA A 88 17.86 7.60 17.45
N PRO A 89 17.33 6.58 16.77
CA PRO A 89 15.94 6.17 16.93
C PRO A 89 15.62 5.64 18.34
N GLU A 90 16.61 5.14 19.06
CA GLU A 90 16.47 4.65 20.42
C GLU A 90 16.12 5.76 21.42
N THR A 91 16.67 6.96 21.22
CA THR A 91 16.53 8.11 22.14
C THR A 91 15.69 9.24 21.59
N GLN A 92 15.66 9.41 20.27
CA GLN A 92 15.03 10.55 19.58
C GLN A 92 13.78 10.14 18.79
N TYR A 93 12.95 9.28 19.36
CA TYR A 93 11.75 8.74 18.70
C TYR A 93 10.85 9.80 18.04
N VAL A 94 10.60 10.93 18.73
CA VAL A 94 9.74 12.01 18.22
C VAL A 94 10.35 12.67 16.97
N ALA A 95 11.66 12.90 16.98
CA ALA A 95 12.36 13.46 15.82
C ALA A 95 12.34 12.51 14.61
N VAL A 96 12.53 11.20 14.86
CA VAL A 96 12.40 10.16 13.84
C VAL A 96 10.96 10.11 13.30
N ALA A 97 9.95 10.15 14.16
CA ALA A 97 8.55 10.18 13.73
C ALA A 97 8.24 11.44 12.89
N GLY A 98 8.78 12.60 13.29
CA GLY A 98 8.66 13.85 12.52
C GLY A 98 9.31 13.76 11.12
N SER A 99 10.50 13.17 11.02
CA SER A 99 11.16 12.96 9.74
C SER A 99 10.39 12.00 8.82
N LEU A 100 9.83 10.94 9.39
CA LEU A 100 8.98 9.98 8.64
C LEU A 100 7.67 10.62 8.18
N LEU A 101 7.06 11.48 8.99
CA LEU A 101 5.90 12.26 8.58
C LEU A 101 6.25 13.18 7.39
N ALA A 102 7.38 13.88 7.46
CA ALA A 102 7.86 14.70 6.35
C ALA A 102 8.08 13.87 5.08
N MET A 103 8.68 12.68 5.20
CA MET A 103 8.83 11.75 4.07
C MET A 103 7.49 11.36 3.47
N ASN A 104 6.46 11.08 4.29
CA ASN A 104 5.13 10.71 3.79
C ASN A 104 4.41 11.88 3.11
N VAL A 105 4.55 13.09 3.63
CA VAL A 105 4.01 14.30 2.96
C VAL A 105 4.67 14.46 1.60
N LEU A 106 6.00 14.43 1.54
CA LEU A 106 6.75 14.59 0.29
C LEU A 106 6.45 13.47 -0.71
N ALA A 107 6.39 12.21 -0.25
CA ALA A 107 6.05 11.06 -1.09
C ALA A 107 4.62 11.14 -1.62
N SER A 108 3.66 11.59 -0.82
CA SER A 108 2.26 11.75 -1.26
C SER A 108 2.10 12.87 -2.31
N VAL A 109 2.90 13.94 -2.21
CA VAL A 109 2.94 15.01 -3.23
C VAL A 109 3.66 14.53 -4.48
N GLN A 110 4.76 13.78 -4.32
CA GLN A 110 5.47 13.13 -5.44
C GLN A 110 4.54 12.21 -6.23
N ASP A 111 3.73 11.41 -5.57
CA ASP A 111 2.75 10.50 -6.16
C ASP A 111 1.80 11.24 -7.13
N ILE A 112 1.22 12.35 -6.69
CA ILE A 112 0.36 13.17 -7.54
C ILE A 112 1.11 13.68 -8.78
N ALA A 113 2.37 14.09 -8.62
CA ALA A 113 3.17 14.60 -9.71
C ALA A 113 3.58 13.51 -10.70
N VAL A 114 3.95 12.30 -10.19
CA VAL A 114 4.29 11.13 -11.04
C VAL A 114 3.08 10.66 -11.82
N ASP A 115 1.93 10.51 -11.17
CA ASP A 115 0.70 10.07 -11.81
C ASP A 115 0.24 11.08 -12.88
N GLY A 116 0.33 12.38 -12.57
CA GLY A 116 0.06 13.43 -13.54
C GLY A 116 1.01 13.44 -14.74
N ALA A 117 2.29 13.11 -14.54
CA ALA A 117 3.25 12.93 -15.63
C ALA A 117 2.95 11.65 -16.43
N ALA A 118 2.62 10.54 -15.77
CA ALA A 118 2.27 9.27 -16.42
C ALA A 118 1.06 9.42 -17.35
N VAL A 119 -0.01 10.07 -16.90
CA VAL A 119 -1.22 10.33 -17.71
C VAL A 119 -0.89 11.11 -18.99
N ARG A 120 0.09 12.02 -18.94
CA ARG A 120 0.48 12.82 -20.12
C ARG A 120 1.43 12.09 -21.05
N LEU A 121 2.35 11.31 -20.50
CA LEU A 121 3.40 10.62 -21.25
C LEU A 121 2.89 9.38 -21.96
N LEU A 122 1.93 8.66 -21.34
CA LEU A 122 1.38 7.42 -21.85
C LEU A 122 0.15 7.73 -22.73
N ARG A 123 0.29 7.47 -24.02
CA ARG A 123 -0.79 7.71 -25.00
C ARG A 123 -1.09 6.42 -25.74
N GLY A 124 -2.35 5.96 -25.66
CA GLY A 124 -2.81 4.73 -26.27
C GLY A 124 -2.92 3.56 -25.29
N GLN A 125 -3.86 2.65 -25.56
CA GLN A 125 -4.22 1.56 -24.63
C GLN A 125 -3.04 0.64 -24.28
N GLY A 126 -2.16 0.34 -25.23
CA GLY A 126 -0.98 -0.50 -25.00
C GLY A 126 0.06 0.17 -24.07
N GLU A 127 0.35 1.47 -24.26
CA GLU A 127 1.28 2.20 -23.39
C GLU A 127 0.72 2.37 -21.96
N VAL A 128 -0.58 2.59 -21.81
CA VAL A 128 -1.23 2.72 -20.50
C VAL A 128 -1.16 1.40 -19.72
N GLY A 129 -1.41 0.26 -20.38
CA GLY A 129 -1.29 -1.05 -19.75
C GLY A 129 0.13 -1.35 -19.25
N LEU A 130 1.14 -1.09 -20.10
CA LEU A 130 2.55 -1.22 -19.71
C LEU A 130 2.92 -0.23 -18.59
N GLY A 131 2.42 1.00 -18.65
CA GLY A 131 2.63 2.01 -17.61
C GLY A 131 2.10 1.58 -16.26
N ASN A 132 0.90 1.01 -16.19
CA ASN A 132 0.34 0.45 -14.95
C ASN A 132 1.17 -0.73 -14.42
N THR A 133 1.67 -1.59 -15.31
CA THR A 133 2.59 -2.68 -14.91
C THR A 133 3.87 -2.12 -14.31
N VAL A 134 4.48 -1.13 -14.96
CA VAL A 134 5.70 -0.46 -14.48
C VAL A 134 5.46 0.25 -13.14
N GLN A 135 4.29 0.86 -12.96
CA GLN A 135 3.87 1.45 -11.68
C GLN A 135 3.87 0.40 -10.56
N VAL A 136 3.14 -0.70 -10.74
CA VAL A 136 3.00 -1.74 -9.71
C VAL A 136 4.34 -2.41 -9.42
N VAL A 137 5.10 -2.79 -10.46
CA VAL A 137 6.38 -3.47 -10.29
C VAL A 137 7.42 -2.53 -9.69
N GLY A 138 7.52 -1.30 -10.20
CA GLY A 138 8.45 -0.29 -9.68
C GLY A 138 8.21 0.00 -8.21
N TYR A 139 6.96 0.32 -7.83
CA TYR A 139 6.59 0.59 -6.44
C TYR A 139 6.90 -0.59 -5.50
N LYS A 140 6.52 -1.81 -5.89
CA LYS A 140 6.81 -3.01 -5.09
C LYS A 140 8.32 -3.29 -5.02
N ALA A 141 9.07 -3.11 -6.11
CA ALA A 141 10.52 -3.26 -6.10
C ALA A 141 11.21 -2.28 -5.15
N GLY A 142 10.80 -1.01 -5.15
CA GLY A 142 11.28 0.00 -4.19
C GLY A 142 10.95 -0.36 -2.74
N SER A 143 9.74 -0.87 -2.51
CA SER A 143 9.34 -1.35 -1.19
C SER A 143 10.17 -2.55 -0.72
N VAL A 144 10.43 -3.52 -1.60
CA VAL A 144 11.30 -4.67 -1.32
C VAL A 144 12.74 -4.24 -1.03
N PHE A 145 13.27 -3.31 -1.82
CA PHE A 145 14.60 -2.75 -1.61
C PHE A 145 14.74 -2.13 -0.21
N ALA A 146 13.79 -1.27 0.18
CA ALA A 146 13.85 -0.57 1.45
C ALA A 146 13.42 -1.46 2.64
N GLY A 147 12.32 -2.20 2.50
CA GLY A 147 11.77 -3.00 3.59
C GLY A 147 12.46 -4.33 3.82
N GLY A 148 13.04 -4.91 2.78
CA GLY A 148 13.74 -6.20 2.85
C GLY A 148 15.25 -6.06 2.70
N GLY A 149 15.71 -5.43 1.61
CA GLY A 149 17.13 -5.32 1.32
C GLY A 149 17.90 -4.55 2.39
N LEU A 150 17.43 -3.35 2.76
CA LEU A 150 18.08 -2.56 3.81
C LEU A 150 17.95 -3.20 5.19
N LEU A 151 16.80 -3.81 5.51
CA LEU A 151 16.62 -4.53 6.77
C LEU A 151 17.60 -5.71 6.90
N ALA A 152 17.89 -6.42 5.82
CA ALA A 152 18.84 -7.55 5.82
C ALA A 152 20.28 -7.13 6.15
N VAL A 153 20.63 -5.86 5.96
CA VAL A 153 22.00 -5.34 6.17
C VAL A 153 22.11 -4.32 7.31
N ILE A 154 21.00 -3.97 7.97
CA ILE A 154 20.95 -2.90 8.97
C ILE A 154 21.86 -3.17 10.17
N ASP A 155 21.96 -4.42 10.59
CA ASP A 155 22.78 -4.83 11.74
C ASP A 155 24.29 -4.60 11.48
N VAL A 156 24.72 -4.60 10.21
CA VAL A 156 26.11 -4.39 9.80
C VAL A 156 26.36 -2.94 9.42
N ALA A 157 25.43 -2.35 8.64
CA ALA A 157 25.59 -1.01 8.07
C ALA A 157 25.23 0.10 9.07
N GLY A 158 24.27 -0.15 9.94
CA GLY A 158 23.74 0.82 10.89
C GLY A 158 22.75 1.83 10.27
N TRP A 159 21.98 2.46 11.15
CA TRP A 159 20.90 3.41 10.81
C TRP A 159 21.41 4.61 9.98
N GLY A 160 22.46 5.29 10.43
CA GLY A 160 22.96 6.50 9.78
C GLY A 160 23.46 6.24 8.36
N TRP A 161 24.18 5.15 8.15
CA TRP A 161 24.69 4.78 6.82
C TRP A 161 23.55 4.44 5.86
N MET A 162 22.55 3.74 6.33
CA MET A 162 21.37 3.39 5.54
C MET A 162 20.63 4.63 5.01
N PHE A 163 20.35 5.60 5.88
CA PHE A 163 19.68 6.84 5.47
C PHE A 163 20.58 7.74 4.60
N THR A 164 21.90 7.69 4.79
CA THR A 164 22.85 8.37 3.90
C THR A 164 22.82 7.76 2.50
N LEU A 165 22.80 6.43 2.39
CA LEU A 165 22.63 5.73 1.11
C LEU A 165 21.32 6.15 0.40
N LEU A 166 20.21 6.19 1.14
CA LEU A 166 18.92 6.62 0.59
C LEU A 166 18.97 8.07 0.13
N ALA A 167 19.62 8.95 0.89
CA ALA A 167 19.81 10.36 0.47
C ALA A 167 20.59 10.46 -0.84
N CYS A 168 21.63 9.64 -1.03
CA CYS A 168 22.37 9.56 -2.30
C CYS A 168 21.49 9.05 -3.45
N VAL A 169 20.66 8.04 -3.20
CA VAL A 169 19.71 7.52 -4.21
C VAL A 169 18.72 8.61 -4.63
N TYR A 170 18.05 9.25 -3.66
CA TYR A 170 17.13 10.35 -3.96
C TYR A 170 17.82 11.53 -4.64
N GLY A 171 19.01 11.91 -4.19
CA GLY A 171 19.80 12.97 -4.81
C GLY A 171 20.15 12.67 -6.26
N GLY A 172 20.60 11.45 -6.54
CA GLY A 172 20.87 11.00 -7.91
C GLY A 172 19.63 11.03 -8.80
N VAL A 173 18.48 10.59 -8.27
CA VAL A 173 17.21 10.66 -9.01
C VAL A 173 16.74 12.09 -9.21
N ALA A 174 16.93 13.00 -8.24
CA ALA A 174 16.60 14.41 -8.40
C ALA A 174 17.40 15.05 -9.56
N LEU A 175 18.70 14.76 -9.66
CA LEU A 175 19.55 15.18 -10.77
C LEU A 175 19.10 14.58 -12.10
N PHE A 176 18.75 13.30 -12.11
CA PHE A 176 18.22 12.62 -13.30
C PHE A 176 16.92 13.26 -13.78
N VAL A 177 15.97 13.55 -12.88
CA VAL A 177 14.68 14.18 -13.22
C VAL A 177 14.89 15.62 -13.70
N TRP A 178 15.84 16.35 -13.11
CA TRP A 178 16.19 17.70 -13.54
C TRP A 178 16.61 17.73 -15.02
N GLY A 179 17.48 16.80 -15.43
CA GLY A 179 17.99 16.69 -16.80
C GLY A 179 17.12 15.87 -17.75
N ALA A 180 15.95 15.34 -17.33
CA ALA A 180 15.16 14.41 -18.13
C ALA A 180 14.45 15.11 -19.30
N PRO A 181 14.80 14.83 -20.58
CA PRO A 181 14.16 15.44 -21.74
C PRO A 181 12.71 15.01 -21.90
N VAL A 182 12.29 13.89 -21.30
CA VAL A 182 10.93 13.37 -21.33
C VAL A 182 9.90 14.37 -20.79
N LEU A 183 10.33 15.28 -19.91
CA LEU A 183 9.50 16.35 -19.34
C LEU A 183 9.63 17.70 -20.10
N ASP A 184 10.41 17.77 -21.17
CA ASP A 184 10.53 18.97 -22.00
C ASP A 184 9.23 19.17 -22.81
N GLY A 185 8.77 20.39 -22.88
CA GLY A 185 7.53 20.73 -23.58
C GLY A 185 6.27 20.76 -22.70
N GLU A 186 6.41 20.65 -21.38
CA GLU A 186 5.31 21.02 -20.48
C GLU A 186 5.04 22.52 -20.60
N PRO A 187 3.83 22.94 -21.08
CA PRO A 187 3.50 24.36 -21.06
C PRO A 187 3.51 24.83 -19.61
N SER A 188 4.36 25.79 -19.29
CA SER A 188 4.27 26.54 -18.05
C SER A 188 2.88 27.18 -18.02
N ARG A 189 1.97 26.63 -17.23
CA ARG A 189 0.64 27.22 -17.01
C ARG A 189 0.83 28.48 -16.20
N THR A 190 1.24 29.56 -16.89
CA THR A 190 1.06 30.92 -16.39
C THR A 190 -0.43 31.15 -16.19
N GLN A 191 -0.78 31.64 -15.00
CA GLN A 191 -2.10 32.13 -14.60
C GLN A 191 -2.75 32.89 -15.76
N GLY A 192 -3.74 32.34 -16.42
CA GLY A 192 -4.38 33.12 -17.49
C GLY A 192 -5.54 32.48 -18.22
N GLU A 193 -5.68 31.18 -18.29
CA GLU A 193 -6.83 30.62 -18.96
C GLU A 193 -7.85 30.08 -17.95
N GLY A 194 -8.67 31.01 -17.49
CA GLY A 194 -9.88 30.73 -16.75
C GLY A 194 -10.80 29.84 -17.55
N ARG A 195 -10.83 28.54 -17.21
CA ARG A 195 -11.97 27.71 -17.51
C ARG A 195 -13.14 28.29 -16.69
N LYS A 196 -13.93 29.14 -17.35
CA LYS A 196 -15.33 29.44 -16.96
C LYS A 196 -16.11 28.11 -17.07
N GLY A 197 -15.95 27.27 -16.09
CA GLY A 197 -16.73 26.08 -15.85
C GLY A 197 -17.28 26.21 -14.46
N SER A 198 -18.52 26.66 -14.37
CA SER A 198 -19.45 26.57 -13.25
C SER A 198 -18.81 26.26 -11.90
N GLN A 199 -18.56 27.29 -11.08
CA GLN A 199 -18.39 27.21 -9.64
C GLN A 199 -19.77 26.90 -9.02
N ASP A 200 -20.37 25.78 -9.37
CA ASP A 200 -21.32 25.18 -8.45
C ASP A 200 -20.52 24.62 -7.29
N VAL A 201 -20.58 25.30 -6.17
CA VAL A 201 -20.16 24.77 -4.87
C VAL A 201 -20.99 23.52 -4.64
N VAL A 202 -20.44 22.40 -5.13
CA VAL A 202 -21.08 21.08 -5.03
C VAL A 202 -21.16 20.77 -3.53
N ARG A 203 -22.34 20.90 -2.95
CA ARG A 203 -22.59 20.62 -1.53
C ARG A 203 -22.12 19.18 -1.27
N PRO A 204 -21.15 18.92 -0.38
CA PRO A 204 -20.54 17.60 -0.17
C PRO A 204 -21.57 16.49 0.05
N TRP A 205 -22.70 16.82 0.69
CA TRP A 205 -23.81 15.92 0.93
C TRP A 205 -24.52 15.42 -0.35
N LYS A 206 -24.64 16.27 -1.37
CA LYS A 206 -25.24 15.86 -2.65
C LYS A 206 -24.34 14.87 -3.39
N VAL A 207 -23.01 15.09 -3.34
CA VAL A 207 -22.03 14.14 -3.91
C VAL A 207 -22.09 12.80 -3.17
N TRP A 208 -22.05 12.84 -1.84
CA TRP A 208 -22.17 11.64 -1.01
C TRP A 208 -23.40 10.82 -1.35
N ARG A 209 -24.58 11.48 -1.39
CA ARG A 209 -25.84 10.81 -1.73
C ARG A 209 -25.79 10.18 -3.12
N LYS A 210 -25.18 10.86 -4.09
CA LYS A 210 -25.02 10.36 -5.46
C LYS A 210 -24.09 9.16 -5.53
N LEU A 211 -22.98 9.17 -4.78
CA LEU A 211 -22.06 8.03 -4.69
C LEU A 211 -22.72 6.81 -4.05
N MET A 212 -23.44 7.01 -2.96
CA MET A 212 -24.12 5.92 -2.23
C MET A 212 -25.34 5.36 -2.97
N SER A 213 -25.90 6.08 -3.95
CA SER A 213 -27.02 5.59 -4.77
C SER A 213 -26.60 4.60 -5.87
N VAL A 214 -25.30 4.46 -6.16
CA VAL A 214 -24.81 3.48 -7.14
C VAL A 214 -25.05 2.06 -6.63
N PRO A 215 -25.70 1.19 -7.41
CA PRO A 215 -26.04 -0.18 -6.98
C PRO A 215 -24.81 -0.97 -6.54
N GLY A 216 -24.85 -1.50 -5.31
CA GLY A 216 -23.76 -2.27 -4.71
C GLY A 216 -22.78 -1.44 -3.87
N THR A 217 -22.76 -0.11 -3.97
CA THR A 217 -21.84 0.75 -3.20
C THR A 217 -22.01 0.61 -1.69
N PRO A 218 -23.22 0.59 -1.08
CA PRO A 218 -23.34 0.47 0.38
C PRO A 218 -22.70 -0.80 0.92
N TRP A 219 -22.88 -1.93 0.21
CA TRP A 219 -22.23 -3.20 0.56
C TRP A 219 -20.71 -3.08 0.41
N LEU A 220 -20.26 -2.49 -0.70
CA LEU A 220 -18.84 -2.36 -1.03
C LEU A 220 -18.11 -1.44 -0.06
N VAL A 221 -18.73 -0.37 0.44
CA VAL A 221 -18.19 0.51 1.48
C VAL A 221 -17.87 -0.27 2.75
N VAL A 222 -18.81 -1.09 3.24
CA VAL A 222 -18.58 -1.95 4.41
C VAL A 222 -17.46 -2.96 4.12
N TYR A 223 -17.49 -3.56 2.94
CA TYR A 223 -16.50 -4.54 2.53
C TYR A 223 -15.08 -3.94 2.49
N VAL A 224 -14.86 -2.82 1.80
CA VAL A 224 -13.51 -2.22 1.65
C VAL A 224 -12.96 -1.69 2.98
N LEU A 225 -13.83 -1.29 3.91
CA LEU A 225 -13.41 -0.88 5.24
C LEU A 225 -12.98 -2.07 6.12
N THR A 226 -13.57 -3.25 5.91
CA THR A 226 -13.44 -4.36 6.87
C THR A 226 -12.61 -5.54 6.38
N TYR A 227 -12.52 -5.80 5.07
CA TYR A 227 -11.96 -7.04 4.52
C TYR A 227 -10.48 -7.28 4.84
N LYS A 228 -9.74 -6.22 5.10
CA LYS A 228 -8.30 -6.28 5.43
C LYS A 228 -7.99 -6.19 6.92
N LEU A 229 -8.95 -5.98 7.80
CA LEU A 229 -8.64 -5.71 9.21
C LEU A 229 -7.86 -6.86 9.85
N GLY A 230 -8.38 -8.08 9.81
CA GLY A 230 -7.68 -9.25 10.36
C GLY A 230 -6.34 -9.50 9.68
N GLU A 231 -6.29 -9.35 8.34
CA GLU A 231 -5.06 -9.44 7.55
C GLU A 231 -4.00 -8.44 8.02
N GLN A 232 -4.35 -7.17 8.16
CA GLN A 232 -3.42 -6.13 8.54
C GLN A 232 -2.87 -6.34 9.95
N GLY A 233 -3.72 -6.82 10.87
CA GLY A 233 -3.26 -7.22 12.19
C GLY A 233 -2.21 -8.31 12.13
N ALA A 234 -2.49 -9.39 11.41
CA ALA A 234 -1.61 -10.54 11.28
C ALA A 234 -0.30 -10.19 10.55
N ILE A 235 -0.38 -9.56 9.38
CA ILE A 235 0.80 -9.18 8.58
C ILE A 235 1.72 -8.22 9.36
N THR A 236 1.15 -7.34 10.18
CA THR A 236 1.93 -6.38 10.95
C THR A 236 2.53 -7.01 12.22
N MET A 237 1.78 -7.86 12.91
CA MET A 237 2.17 -8.36 14.24
C MET A 237 2.92 -9.69 14.21
N PHE A 238 2.68 -10.57 13.23
CA PHE A 238 3.35 -11.87 13.19
C PHE A 238 4.87 -11.78 12.97
N PRO A 239 5.42 -10.89 12.12
CA PRO A 239 6.88 -10.70 12.05
C PRO A 239 7.48 -10.23 13.37
N LEU A 240 6.77 -9.40 14.16
CA LEU A 240 7.23 -8.94 15.45
C LEU A 240 7.21 -10.06 16.50
N PHE A 241 6.17 -10.91 16.46
CA PHE A 241 6.14 -12.14 17.23
C PHE A 241 7.34 -13.06 16.92
N LEU A 242 7.69 -13.24 15.66
CA LEU A 242 8.84 -14.05 15.26
C LEU A 242 10.18 -13.44 15.70
N LEU A 243 10.28 -12.11 15.71
CA LEU A 243 11.46 -11.43 16.26
C LEU A 243 11.63 -11.69 17.76
N ASP A 244 10.53 -11.66 18.52
CA ASP A 244 10.51 -11.99 19.95
C ASP A 244 10.84 -13.49 20.21
N HIS A 245 10.68 -14.37 19.21
CA HIS A 245 10.91 -15.82 19.26
C HIS A 245 12.13 -16.26 18.41
N HIS A 246 13.25 -15.54 18.56
CA HIS A 246 14.56 -15.92 18.04
C HIS A 246 14.77 -15.85 16.50
N MET A 247 13.90 -15.19 15.75
CA MET A 247 14.25 -14.79 14.38
C MET A 247 15.05 -13.47 14.40
N THR A 248 16.10 -13.41 13.61
CA THR A 248 16.90 -12.18 13.49
C THR A 248 16.23 -11.16 12.57
N ALA A 249 16.58 -9.89 12.75
CA ALA A 249 16.11 -8.81 11.82
C ALA A 249 16.52 -9.09 10.37
N ARG A 250 17.70 -9.70 10.15
CA ARG A 250 18.18 -10.12 8.84
C ARG A 250 17.30 -11.20 8.21
N GLU A 251 16.96 -12.25 8.98
CA GLU A 251 16.05 -13.31 8.50
C GLU A 251 14.69 -12.73 8.13
N LEU A 252 14.13 -11.86 8.98
CA LEU A 252 12.86 -11.19 8.71
C LEU A 252 12.95 -10.26 7.50
N GLY A 253 14.05 -9.54 7.31
CA GLY A 253 14.29 -8.72 6.13
C GLY A 253 14.20 -9.53 4.84
N ILE A 254 14.80 -10.72 4.82
CA ILE A 254 14.76 -11.62 3.66
C ILE A 254 13.37 -12.23 3.50
N TRP A 255 12.83 -12.85 4.54
CA TRP A 255 11.60 -13.63 4.41
C TRP A 255 10.33 -12.75 4.33
N ASN A 256 10.18 -11.79 5.21
CA ASN A 256 9.01 -10.90 5.24
C ASN A 256 9.13 -9.74 4.25
N GLY A 257 10.32 -9.13 4.14
CA GLY A 257 10.54 -7.97 3.28
C GLY A 257 10.70 -8.33 1.80
N MET A 258 11.39 -9.43 1.46
CA MET A 258 11.68 -9.81 0.07
C MET A 258 10.80 -10.96 -0.42
N VAL A 259 10.89 -12.12 0.23
CA VAL A 259 10.22 -13.34 -0.25
C VAL A 259 8.69 -13.19 -0.15
N ALA A 260 8.17 -12.75 0.99
CA ALA A 260 6.74 -12.55 1.17
C ALA A 260 6.17 -11.51 0.17
N MET A 261 6.93 -10.45 -0.13
CA MET A 261 6.52 -9.47 -1.15
C MET A 261 6.49 -10.07 -2.55
N ALA A 262 7.47 -10.94 -2.89
CA ALA A 262 7.46 -11.68 -4.15
C ALA A 262 6.21 -12.57 -4.25
N PHE A 263 5.84 -13.27 -3.18
CA PHE A 263 4.58 -14.04 -3.11
C PHE A 263 3.35 -13.14 -3.27
N SER A 264 3.36 -11.92 -2.72
CA SER A 264 2.27 -10.96 -2.92
C SER A 264 2.13 -10.52 -4.38
N ILE A 265 3.24 -10.33 -5.09
CA ILE A 265 3.25 -10.01 -6.53
C ILE A 265 2.69 -11.20 -7.32
N CYS A 266 3.17 -12.42 -7.03
CA CYS A 266 2.66 -13.66 -7.62
C CYS A 266 1.14 -13.81 -7.40
N GLY A 267 0.67 -13.63 -6.17
CA GLY A 267 -0.74 -13.70 -5.83
C GLY A 267 -1.59 -12.70 -6.61
N SER A 268 -1.12 -11.45 -6.73
CA SER A 268 -1.81 -10.44 -7.54
C SER A 268 -1.89 -10.81 -9.02
N SER A 269 -0.80 -11.34 -9.58
CA SER A 269 -0.72 -11.76 -10.99
C SER A 269 -1.64 -12.95 -11.28
N ILE A 270 -1.61 -13.96 -10.41
CA ILE A 270 -2.48 -15.14 -10.49
C ILE A 270 -3.94 -14.73 -10.31
N GLY A 271 -4.24 -13.77 -9.43
CA GLY A 271 -5.59 -13.23 -9.26
C GLY A 271 -6.15 -12.64 -10.55
N GLY A 272 -5.35 -11.85 -11.26
CA GLY A 272 -5.73 -11.33 -12.58
C GLY A 272 -5.97 -12.44 -13.62
N PHE A 273 -5.10 -13.45 -13.67
CA PHE A 273 -5.25 -14.59 -14.56
C PHE A 273 -6.52 -15.41 -14.25
N LEU A 274 -6.79 -15.69 -12.97
CA LEU A 274 -7.97 -16.45 -12.56
C LEU A 274 -9.28 -15.71 -12.88
N LEU A 275 -9.29 -14.39 -12.84
CA LEU A 275 -10.46 -13.57 -13.20
C LEU A 275 -10.86 -13.70 -14.67
N SER A 276 -9.95 -14.09 -15.57
CA SER A 276 -10.29 -14.35 -16.96
C SER A 276 -10.99 -15.69 -17.18
N HIS A 277 -10.94 -16.60 -16.17
CA HIS A 277 -11.50 -17.95 -16.29
C HIS A 277 -12.64 -18.26 -15.33
N TYR A 278 -12.71 -17.52 -14.23
CA TYR A 278 -13.68 -17.77 -13.16
C TYR A 278 -14.44 -16.50 -12.77
N SER A 279 -15.67 -16.68 -12.33
CA SER A 279 -16.47 -15.57 -11.82
C SER A 279 -15.88 -14.99 -10.53
N ILE A 280 -15.97 -13.67 -10.40
CA ILE A 280 -15.42 -12.92 -9.26
C ILE A 280 -16.03 -13.40 -7.93
N GLY A 281 -17.33 -13.68 -7.89
CA GLY A 281 -18.01 -14.15 -6.68
C GLY A 281 -17.54 -15.52 -6.23
N THR A 282 -17.32 -16.46 -7.17
CA THR A 282 -16.78 -17.80 -6.88
C THR A 282 -15.33 -17.71 -6.39
N LEU A 283 -14.50 -16.89 -7.04
CA LEU A 283 -13.10 -16.67 -6.61
C LEU A 283 -13.03 -16.06 -5.23
N MET A 284 -13.78 -14.99 -4.97
CA MET A 284 -13.79 -14.35 -3.66
C MET A 284 -14.15 -15.34 -2.54
N ARG A 285 -15.22 -16.14 -2.71
CA ARG A 285 -15.58 -17.15 -1.71
C ARG A 285 -14.46 -18.14 -1.42
N ARG A 286 -13.87 -18.73 -2.47
CA ARG A 286 -12.78 -19.71 -2.33
C ARG A 286 -11.56 -19.10 -1.65
N VAL A 287 -11.15 -17.90 -2.08
CA VAL A 287 -9.96 -17.26 -1.56
C VAL A 287 -10.13 -16.81 -0.11
N PHE A 288 -11.31 -16.32 0.28
CA PHE A 288 -11.59 -15.99 1.69
C PHE A 288 -11.64 -17.23 2.59
N VAL A 289 -12.12 -18.38 2.11
CA VAL A 289 -12.02 -19.64 2.84
C VAL A 289 -10.55 -20.05 3.01
N MET A 290 -9.75 -20.03 1.94
CA MET A 290 -8.31 -20.33 2.01
C MET A 290 -7.60 -19.39 2.98
N ARG A 291 -7.98 -18.12 2.99
CA ARG A 291 -7.42 -17.13 3.91
C ARG A 291 -7.78 -17.46 5.36
N THR A 292 -9.04 -17.80 5.65
CA THR A 292 -9.46 -18.18 7.00
C THR A 292 -8.69 -19.40 7.48
N VAL A 293 -8.52 -20.43 6.64
CA VAL A 293 -7.72 -21.62 6.95
C VAL A 293 -6.25 -21.25 7.22
N SER A 294 -5.65 -20.42 6.36
CA SER A 294 -4.27 -19.93 6.56
C SER A 294 -4.13 -19.13 7.86
N MET A 295 -5.17 -18.39 8.26
CA MET A 295 -5.18 -17.62 9.50
C MET A 295 -5.29 -18.52 10.74
N VAL A 296 -6.11 -19.58 10.67
CA VAL A 296 -6.17 -20.64 11.72
C VAL A 296 -4.80 -21.28 11.87
N PHE A 297 -4.15 -21.67 10.78
CA PHE A 297 -2.80 -22.22 10.80
C PHE A 297 -1.79 -21.26 11.45
N GLN A 298 -1.81 -20.00 11.05
CA GLN A 298 -0.92 -18.99 11.62
C GLN A 298 -1.17 -18.77 13.12
N SER A 299 -2.43 -18.73 13.53
CA SER A 299 -2.80 -18.59 14.95
C SER A 299 -2.37 -19.80 15.79
N SER A 300 -2.39 -21.01 15.24
CA SER A 300 -1.94 -22.22 15.95
C SER A 300 -0.42 -22.21 16.17
N LEU A 301 0.36 -21.59 15.27
CA LEU A 301 1.80 -21.48 15.45
C LEU A 301 2.19 -20.64 16.69
N LEU A 302 1.35 -19.67 17.09
CA LEU A 302 1.62 -18.83 18.26
C LEU A 302 1.65 -19.62 19.58
N THR A 303 0.94 -20.76 19.64
CA THR A 303 0.84 -21.58 20.84
C THR A 303 1.84 -22.73 20.89
N VAL A 304 2.41 -23.11 19.74
CA VAL A 304 3.25 -24.31 19.60
C VAL A 304 4.67 -23.98 19.14
N LEU A 305 4.98 -22.70 18.89
CA LEU A 305 6.26 -22.30 18.32
C LEU A 305 7.42 -22.58 19.31
N GLU A 306 8.10 -23.68 19.10
CA GLU A 306 9.36 -24.00 19.75
C GLU A 306 10.56 -23.63 18.85
N PRO A 307 11.75 -23.34 19.39
CA PRO A 307 12.92 -22.97 18.62
C PRO A 307 13.51 -24.19 17.85
N SER A 308 12.82 -24.60 16.79
CA SER A 308 13.27 -25.68 15.90
C SER A 308 13.31 -25.21 14.44
N PRO A 309 14.19 -25.79 13.59
CA PRO A 309 14.24 -25.46 12.16
C PRO A 309 12.91 -25.71 11.44
N LEU A 310 12.18 -26.75 11.83
CA LEU A 310 10.87 -27.10 11.26
C LEU A 310 9.86 -26.00 11.57
N MET A 311 9.80 -25.53 12.82
CA MET A 311 8.86 -24.45 13.23
C MET A 311 9.19 -23.13 12.55
N LYS A 312 10.47 -22.79 12.39
CA LYS A 312 10.87 -21.63 11.56
C LYS A 312 10.40 -21.78 10.11
N GLY A 313 10.55 -22.95 9.51
CA GLY A 313 10.04 -23.23 8.17
C GLY A 313 8.52 -23.05 8.04
N MET A 314 7.75 -23.54 9.01
CA MET A 314 6.30 -23.38 9.06
C MET A 314 5.89 -21.91 9.22
N ALA A 315 6.60 -21.14 10.05
CA ALA A 315 6.36 -19.71 10.21
C ALA A 315 6.61 -18.93 8.92
N VAL A 316 7.71 -19.19 8.22
CA VAL A 316 8.04 -18.58 6.92
C VAL A 316 7.01 -18.98 5.85
N PHE A 317 6.60 -20.24 5.83
CA PHE A 317 5.52 -20.70 4.93
C PHE A 317 4.21 -19.94 5.21
N SER A 318 3.83 -19.80 6.49
CA SER A 318 2.65 -19.04 6.90
C SER A 318 2.72 -17.58 6.44
N LEU A 319 3.87 -16.91 6.64
CA LEU A 319 4.11 -15.53 6.14
C LEU A 319 3.91 -15.44 4.63
N SER A 320 4.54 -16.32 3.87
CA SER A 320 4.49 -16.34 2.42
C SER A 320 3.07 -16.61 1.90
N ALA A 321 2.35 -17.56 2.51
CA ALA A 321 0.97 -17.87 2.18
C ALA A 321 0.03 -16.69 2.45
N GLN A 322 0.19 -16.00 3.59
CA GLN A 322 -0.61 -14.81 3.90
C GLN A 322 -0.39 -13.68 2.88
N HIS A 323 0.85 -13.42 2.49
CA HIS A 323 1.16 -12.38 1.50
C HIS A 323 0.68 -12.76 0.09
N PHE A 324 0.77 -14.04 -0.29
CA PHE A 324 0.20 -14.53 -1.54
C PHE A 324 -1.32 -14.32 -1.59
N LEU A 325 -2.04 -14.75 -0.57
CA LEU A 325 -3.48 -14.56 -0.46
C LEU A 325 -3.86 -13.07 -0.38
N ALA A 326 -3.06 -12.24 0.31
CA ALA A 326 -3.23 -10.80 0.36
C ALA A 326 -3.15 -10.17 -1.03
N GLY A 327 -2.17 -10.56 -1.83
CA GLY A 327 -2.03 -10.10 -3.22
C GLY A 327 -3.23 -10.48 -4.08
N LEU A 328 -3.67 -11.73 -3.98
CA LEU A 328 -4.81 -12.28 -4.72
C LEU A 328 -6.10 -11.55 -4.35
N ILE A 329 -6.40 -11.42 -3.05
CA ILE A 329 -7.60 -10.70 -2.55
C ILE A 329 -7.58 -9.24 -2.98
N THR A 330 -6.43 -8.58 -2.96
CA THR A 330 -6.32 -7.18 -3.39
C THR A 330 -6.74 -7.01 -4.84
N THR A 331 -6.27 -7.89 -5.75
CA THR A 331 -6.67 -7.86 -7.16
C THR A 331 -8.17 -8.08 -7.34
N LEU A 332 -8.75 -9.06 -6.63
CA LEU A 332 -10.20 -9.31 -6.65
C LEU A 332 -10.99 -8.11 -6.13
N THR A 333 -10.53 -7.47 -5.07
CA THR A 333 -11.18 -6.29 -4.47
C THR A 333 -11.17 -5.11 -5.41
N PHE A 334 -10.02 -4.77 -6.01
CA PHE A 334 -9.95 -3.66 -6.95
C PHE A 334 -10.77 -3.90 -8.21
N THR A 335 -10.83 -5.15 -8.69
CA THR A 335 -11.74 -5.51 -9.78
C THR A 335 -13.20 -5.34 -9.39
N THR A 336 -13.58 -5.72 -8.15
CA THR A 336 -14.95 -5.51 -7.65
C THR A 336 -15.28 -4.03 -7.53
N MET A 337 -14.34 -3.20 -7.05
CA MET A 337 -14.50 -1.74 -6.98
C MET A 337 -14.68 -1.14 -8.38
N MET A 338 -13.89 -1.57 -9.35
CA MET A 338 -13.98 -1.09 -10.73
C MET A 338 -15.33 -1.47 -11.36
N ASN A 339 -15.76 -2.72 -11.21
CA ASN A 339 -17.05 -3.20 -11.73
C ASN A 339 -18.24 -2.45 -11.09
N CYS A 340 -18.17 -2.12 -9.81
CA CYS A 340 -19.17 -1.29 -9.15
C CYS A 340 -19.15 0.14 -9.70
N THR A 341 -17.96 0.71 -9.89
CA THR A 341 -17.77 2.08 -10.40
C THR A 341 -18.28 2.23 -11.84
N GLN A 342 -18.15 1.22 -12.67
CA GLN A 342 -18.68 1.22 -14.05
C GLN A 342 -20.21 1.34 -14.12
N LYS A 343 -20.92 1.03 -13.04
CA LYS A 343 -22.39 1.22 -12.93
C LYS A 343 -22.76 2.67 -12.60
N ALA A 344 -21.79 3.49 -12.22
CA ALA A 344 -22.00 4.90 -11.96
C ALA A 344 -22.05 5.70 -13.27
N GLU A 345 -22.71 6.86 -13.22
CA GLU A 345 -22.66 7.81 -14.34
C GLU A 345 -21.21 8.22 -14.63
N GLU A 346 -20.83 8.34 -15.92
CA GLU A 346 -19.48 8.70 -16.35
C GLU A 346 -18.91 9.94 -15.64
N SER A 347 -19.77 10.92 -15.38
CA SER A 347 -19.42 12.18 -14.70
C SER A 347 -18.89 12.02 -13.27
N ILE A 348 -19.16 10.88 -12.62
CA ILE A 348 -18.77 10.62 -11.21
C ILE A 348 -17.92 9.37 -11.03
N GLN A 349 -17.60 8.62 -12.10
CA GLN A 349 -16.87 7.36 -11.98
C GLN A 349 -15.49 7.53 -11.31
N ALA A 350 -14.72 8.53 -11.72
CA ALA A 350 -13.41 8.79 -11.12
C ALA A 350 -13.53 9.12 -9.62
N THR A 351 -14.50 9.96 -9.26
CA THR A 351 -14.77 10.31 -7.86
C THR A 351 -15.23 9.09 -7.06
N HIS A 352 -16.08 8.23 -7.63
CA HIS A 352 -16.58 7.04 -6.97
C HIS A 352 -15.46 6.02 -6.70
N TYR A 353 -14.60 5.76 -7.68
CA TYR A 353 -13.46 4.85 -7.50
C TYR A 353 -12.46 5.40 -6.46
N SER A 354 -12.11 6.69 -6.55
CA SER A 354 -11.21 7.33 -5.58
C SER A 354 -11.79 7.32 -4.16
N PHE A 355 -13.10 7.49 -4.01
CA PHE A 355 -13.78 7.39 -2.73
C PHE A 355 -13.62 5.99 -2.12
N LEU A 356 -13.90 4.92 -2.88
CA LEU A 356 -13.73 3.54 -2.43
C LEU A 356 -12.28 3.20 -2.09
N ALA A 357 -11.32 3.64 -2.91
CA ALA A 357 -9.89 3.44 -2.67
C ALA A 357 -9.42 4.17 -1.39
N THR A 358 -9.93 5.37 -1.12
CA THR A 358 -9.64 6.10 0.12
C THR A 358 -10.17 5.36 1.35
N LEU A 359 -11.38 4.80 1.27
CA LEU A 359 -11.95 3.99 2.36
C LEU A 359 -11.13 2.72 2.60
N GLU A 360 -10.65 2.06 1.54
CA GLU A 360 -9.78 0.89 1.65
C GLU A 360 -8.48 1.23 2.42
N VAL A 361 -7.84 2.32 2.06
CA VAL A 361 -6.63 2.79 2.75
C VAL A 361 -6.94 3.16 4.20
N LEU A 362 -8.05 3.86 4.45
CA LEU A 362 -8.47 4.29 5.78
C LEU A 362 -8.71 3.09 6.70
N GLY A 363 -9.43 2.06 6.23
CA GLY A 363 -9.70 0.85 7.01
C GLY A 363 -8.43 0.15 7.47
N LYS A 364 -7.51 -0.12 6.53
CA LYS A 364 -6.24 -0.79 6.85
C LYS A 364 -5.31 0.05 7.74
N LEU A 365 -5.24 1.37 7.53
CA LEU A 365 -4.40 2.24 8.35
C LEU A 365 -4.92 2.33 9.78
N SER A 366 -6.22 2.59 9.95
CA SER A 366 -6.82 2.69 11.27
C SER A 366 -6.59 1.44 12.09
N PHE A 367 -6.81 0.27 11.50
CA PHE A 367 -6.62 -0.99 12.22
C PHE A 367 -5.15 -1.31 12.50
N SER A 368 -4.26 -1.12 11.52
CA SER A 368 -2.82 -1.35 11.76
C SER A 368 -2.25 -0.44 12.84
N THR A 369 -2.81 0.76 13.02
CA THR A 369 -2.42 1.67 14.10
C THR A 369 -2.83 1.12 15.48
N LEU A 370 -3.99 0.47 15.55
CA LEU A 370 -4.53 -0.06 16.83
C LEU A 370 -3.97 -1.45 17.18
N ALA A 371 -3.52 -2.23 16.19
CA ALA A 371 -3.14 -3.63 16.36
C ALA A 371 -2.04 -3.84 17.41
N GLY A 372 -1.04 -2.96 17.47
CA GLY A 372 0.03 -3.06 18.47
C GLY A 372 -0.44 -2.81 19.89
N GLY A 373 -1.31 -1.80 20.10
CA GLY A 373 -1.92 -1.54 21.40
C GLY A 373 -2.78 -2.70 21.89
N MET A 374 -3.46 -3.37 20.98
CA MET A 374 -4.21 -4.60 21.29
C MET A 374 -3.27 -5.71 21.74
N VAL A 375 -2.18 -5.95 21.01
CA VAL A 375 -1.22 -7.00 21.38
C VAL A 375 -0.54 -6.68 22.72
N ASP A 376 -0.15 -5.43 22.98
CA ASP A 376 0.42 -5.02 24.25
C ASP A 376 -0.55 -5.21 25.43
N SER A 377 -1.87 -5.06 25.19
CA SER A 377 -2.89 -5.16 26.26
C SER A 377 -3.36 -6.58 26.55
N VAL A 378 -3.53 -7.41 25.52
CA VAL A 378 -4.12 -8.76 25.69
C VAL A 378 -3.22 -9.90 25.20
N GLY A 379 -2.02 -9.60 24.69
CA GLY A 379 -1.04 -10.56 24.18
C GLY A 379 -1.31 -11.04 22.77
N PHE A 380 -0.32 -11.70 22.17
CA PHE A 380 -0.40 -12.22 20.79
C PHE A 380 -1.54 -13.24 20.59
N PRO A 381 -1.71 -14.29 21.45
CA PRO A 381 -2.72 -15.32 21.16
C PRO A 381 -4.14 -14.76 21.09
N VAL A 382 -4.53 -13.90 22.04
CA VAL A 382 -5.87 -13.29 22.08
C VAL A 382 -6.09 -12.34 20.90
N SER A 383 -5.07 -11.54 20.58
CA SER A 383 -5.13 -10.63 19.41
C SER A 383 -5.30 -11.38 18.11
N PHE A 384 -4.61 -12.51 17.93
CA PHE A 384 -4.74 -13.33 16.72
C PHE A 384 -6.08 -14.05 16.61
N LEU A 385 -6.71 -14.41 17.74
CA LEU A 385 -8.11 -14.89 17.74
C LEU A 385 -9.06 -13.79 17.25
N LEU A 386 -8.85 -12.54 17.65
CA LEU A 386 -9.63 -11.42 17.13
C LEU A 386 -9.36 -11.19 15.64
N PHE A 387 -8.11 -11.26 15.17
CA PHE A 387 -7.78 -11.16 13.75
C PHE A 387 -8.44 -12.26 12.93
N LEU A 388 -8.48 -13.48 13.46
CA LEU A 388 -9.20 -14.61 12.87
C LEU A 388 -10.71 -14.35 12.82
N PHE A 389 -11.29 -13.82 13.91
CA PHE A 389 -12.71 -13.43 13.94
C PHE A 389 -13.05 -12.38 12.87
N LEU A 390 -12.23 -11.33 12.73
CA LEU A 390 -12.43 -10.29 11.72
C LEU A 390 -12.29 -10.85 10.29
N THR A 391 -11.33 -11.74 10.08
CA THR A 391 -11.15 -12.43 8.78
C THR A 391 -12.35 -13.30 8.44
N SER A 392 -12.86 -14.07 9.41
CA SER A 392 -14.04 -14.92 9.25
C SER A 392 -15.32 -14.12 9.01
N SER A 393 -15.45 -12.97 9.70
CA SER A 393 -16.57 -12.04 9.49
C SER A 393 -16.57 -11.48 8.07
N SER A 394 -15.39 -11.13 7.54
CA SER A 394 -15.26 -10.68 6.15
C SER A 394 -15.58 -11.79 5.15
N ALA A 395 -15.18 -13.03 5.43
CA ALA A 395 -15.56 -14.19 4.61
C ALA A 395 -17.08 -14.39 4.58
N LEU A 396 -17.74 -14.26 5.73
CA LEU A 396 -19.21 -14.36 5.83
C LEU A 396 -19.89 -13.21 5.08
N HIS A 397 -19.35 -12.00 5.16
CA HIS A 397 -19.87 -10.84 4.43
C HIS A 397 -19.84 -11.05 2.91
N VAL A 398 -18.72 -11.60 2.39
CA VAL A 398 -18.58 -11.98 0.98
C VAL A 398 -19.54 -13.11 0.59
N TRP A 399 -19.70 -14.11 1.46
CA TRP A 399 -20.60 -15.22 1.21
C TRP A 399 -22.04 -14.74 1.04
N ARG A 400 -22.54 -13.94 1.97
CA ARG A 400 -23.88 -13.33 1.90
C ARG A 400 -24.09 -12.47 0.65
N ALA A 401 -23.09 -11.71 0.24
CA ALA A 401 -23.18 -10.88 -0.97
C ALA A 401 -23.40 -11.70 -2.25
N THR A 402 -22.79 -12.89 -2.32
CA THR A 402 -22.98 -13.80 -3.47
C THR A 402 -24.36 -14.45 -3.47
N GLU A 403 -24.94 -14.74 -2.31
CA GLU A 403 -26.31 -15.27 -2.18
C GLU A 403 -27.36 -14.22 -2.57
N ILE A 404 -27.19 -12.97 -2.14
CA ILE A 404 -28.11 -11.85 -2.45
C ILE A 404 -27.95 -11.35 -3.90
N GLY A 405 -26.95 -11.83 -4.63
CA GLY A 405 -26.75 -11.48 -6.04
C GLY A 405 -26.03 -10.15 -6.29
N VAL A 406 -25.47 -9.51 -5.25
CA VAL A 406 -24.66 -8.28 -5.41
C VAL A 406 -23.38 -8.56 -6.22
N LEU A 407 -22.85 -9.77 -6.13
CA LEU A 407 -21.68 -10.27 -6.87
C LEU A 407 -22.08 -11.26 -7.99
N LYS A 408 -23.31 -11.19 -8.50
CA LYS A 408 -23.76 -12.05 -9.62
C LYS A 408 -23.02 -11.70 -10.91
N ASP A 409 -22.68 -12.74 -11.62
CA ASP A 409 -21.84 -12.81 -12.80
C ASP A 409 -22.23 -11.86 -13.94
N GLN A 410 -21.28 -11.08 -14.38
CA GLN A 410 -21.33 -10.40 -15.68
C GLN A 410 -20.84 -11.30 -16.84
N LEU A 411 -20.44 -12.56 -16.58
CA LEU A 411 -19.97 -13.50 -17.61
C LEU A 411 -21.08 -14.10 -18.48
N LYS A 412 -22.35 -13.74 -18.27
CA LYS A 412 -23.48 -14.26 -19.08
C LYS A 412 -23.97 -13.35 -20.20
N GLU A 413 -23.36 -12.21 -20.42
CA GLU A 413 -23.81 -11.24 -21.44
C GLU A 413 -22.76 -10.92 -22.52
N GLN A 414 -21.83 -11.83 -22.83
CA GLN A 414 -21.14 -11.78 -24.11
C GLN A 414 -21.88 -12.71 -25.09
N PRO A 415 -22.58 -12.19 -26.11
CA PRO A 415 -23.06 -13.03 -27.19
C PRO A 415 -21.86 -13.61 -27.93
N GLN A 416 -21.96 -14.89 -28.26
CA GLN A 416 -21.03 -15.66 -29.09
C GLN A 416 -20.85 -15.02 -30.47
#